data_e8fd53905716f5369e013a944b25c797
#
_entry.id   e8fd53905716f5369e013a944b25c797
#
_cell.length_a   1.000
_cell.length_b   1.000
_cell.length_c   1.000
_cell.angle_alpha   90.00
_cell.angle_beta   90.00
_cell.angle_gamma   90.00
#
_symmetry.space_group_name_H-M   'P 1'
#
loop_
_entity.id
_entity.type
_entity.pdbx_description
1 polymer ?
#
loop_
_entity_poly.entity_id
_entity_poly.type
_entity_poly.pdbx_seq_one_letter_code
_entity_poly.pdbx_strand_id
1 'polypeptide(L)'
;NEVTTPDGAASLADKIISWTKKNITVANELNARNLQATPAGTLRIRKADSRSRDIFMIAALRTFGIPSRIDQMTGKAQYMTDNEWIDIRLESATSGQVSEKGTMTMSYVPGKGTLDNPEYYRHFTLSKIQGGNRQLLDFEGGDATELGADASAKSFSTPFTLDAGTYLLTSGTRLASGKVLARMVTFVVEKDKNTDVQLVMRESKEEISVIG
;
A
#
# COMPACT_ATOMS: atom_id res chain seq x y z
N ASN A 1 -14.73 16.89 10.68
CA ASN A 1 -14.51 16.51 12.09
C ASN A 1 -13.01 16.44 12.31
N GLU A 2 -12.45 17.44 13.00
CA GLU A 2 -11.06 17.36 13.43
C GLU A 2 -10.91 16.19 14.42
N VAL A 3 -10.05 15.25 14.09
CA VAL A 3 -9.69 14.15 14.99
C VAL A 3 -8.62 14.70 15.93
N THR A 4 -9.00 15.03 17.14
CA THR A 4 -8.06 15.47 18.18
C THR A 4 -7.35 14.24 18.76
N THR A 5 -6.03 14.25 18.76
CA THR A 5 -5.20 13.24 19.44
C THR A 5 -5.07 13.60 20.93
N PRO A 6 -5.17 12.62 21.87
CA PRO A 6 -4.97 12.88 23.29
C PRO A 6 -3.55 13.39 23.58
N ASP A 7 -3.40 14.28 24.55
CA ASP A 7 -2.08 14.67 25.07
C ASP A 7 -1.29 13.44 25.51
N GLY A 8 -0.04 13.36 25.06
CA GLY A 8 0.82 12.19 25.35
C GLY A 8 0.54 10.95 24.48
N ALA A 9 -0.24 11.08 23.40
CA ALA A 9 -0.58 9.97 22.48
C ALA A 9 0.67 9.25 21.96
N ALA A 10 1.71 9.96 21.58
CA ALA A 10 2.96 9.37 21.08
C ALA A 10 3.61 8.46 22.14
N SER A 11 3.73 8.92 23.39
CA SER A 11 4.31 8.13 24.50
C SER A 11 3.46 6.89 24.83
N LEU A 12 2.14 6.99 24.74
CA LEU A 12 1.24 5.86 24.96
C LEU A 12 1.29 4.88 23.78
N ALA A 13 1.35 5.39 22.56
CA ALA A 13 1.52 4.57 21.36
C ALA A 13 2.81 3.75 21.46
N ASP A 14 3.94 4.35 21.83
CA ASP A 14 5.22 3.67 22.00
C ASP A 14 5.15 2.56 23.04
N LYS A 15 4.45 2.76 24.15
CA LYS A 15 4.22 1.73 25.16
C LYS A 15 3.42 0.54 24.62
N ILE A 16 2.34 0.80 23.87
CA ILE A 16 1.50 -0.23 23.26
C ILE A 16 2.28 -1.01 22.20
N ILE A 17 3.02 -0.29 21.35
CA ILE A 17 3.86 -0.87 20.30
C ILE A 17 4.94 -1.78 20.92
N SER A 18 5.66 -1.27 21.92
CA SER A 18 6.71 -2.01 22.64
C SER A 18 6.14 -3.22 23.35
N TRP A 19 4.98 -3.08 24.00
CA TRP A 19 4.29 -4.19 24.63
C TRP A 19 3.89 -5.26 23.60
N THR A 20 3.32 -4.84 22.46
CA THR A 20 2.93 -5.76 21.37
C THR A 20 4.14 -6.52 20.84
N LYS A 21 5.24 -5.82 20.57
CA LYS A 21 6.50 -6.40 20.11
C LYS A 21 7.04 -7.45 21.09
N LYS A 22 6.96 -7.17 22.38
CA LYS A 22 7.45 -8.08 23.44
C LYS A 22 6.55 -9.29 23.67
N ASN A 23 5.24 -9.13 23.54
CA ASN A 23 4.27 -10.12 24.04
C ASN A 23 3.53 -10.89 22.94
N ILE A 24 3.59 -10.45 21.68
CA ILE A 24 2.94 -11.15 20.56
C ILE A 24 4.03 -11.69 19.64
N THR A 25 4.19 -13.00 19.64
CA THR A 25 5.16 -13.69 18.77
C THR A 25 4.59 -13.81 17.36
N VAL A 26 5.39 -13.47 16.35
CA VAL A 26 5.02 -13.70 14.94
C VAL A 26 5.29 -15.15 14.57
N ALA A 27 4.29 -15.78 13.97
CA ALA A 27 4.32 -17.18 13.54
C ALA A 27 3.52 -17.33 12.23
N ASN A 28 4.07 -16.77 11.15
CA ASN A 28 3.43 -16.79 9.82
C ASN A 28 3.19 -18.21 9.30
N GLU A 29 4.06 -19.13 9.64
CA GLU A 29 3.99 -20.55 9.29
C GLU A 29 2.75 -21.26 9.85
N LEU A 30 2.16 -20.74 10.92
CA LEU A 30 0.94 -21.30 11.51
C LEU A 30 -0.33 -20.85 10.79
N ASN A 31 -0.24 -19.90 9.87
CA ASN A 31 -1.38 -19.35 9.15
C ASN A 31 -1.37 -19.72 7.66
N ALA A 32 -1.27 -21.01 7.34
CA ALA A 32 -1.23 -21.52 5.98
C ALA A 32 -2.46 -21.14 5.12
N ARG A 33 -3.58 -20.76 5.75
CA ARG A 33 -4.81 -20.35 5.08
C ARG A 33 -4.99 -18.85 4.99
N ASN A 34 -4.05 -18.04 5.45
CA ASN A 34 -4.12 -16.58 5.52
C ASN A 34 -5.40 -16.05 6.19
N LEU A 35 -5.88 -16.74 7.22
CA LEU A 35 -7.05 -16.32 8.00
C LEU A 35 -6.65 -15.28 9.03
N GLN A 36 -7.38 -14.17 9.09
CA GLN A 36 -7.12 -13.12 10.07
C GLN A 36 -7.63 -13.54 11.46
N ALA A 37 -6.74 -13.51 12.45
CA ALA A 37 -7.13 -13.70 13.84
C ALA A 37 -7.79 -12.43 14.40
N THR A 38 -8.80 -12.61 15.27
CA THR A 38 -9.39 -11.48 15.98
C THR A 38 -8.41 -10.87 16.98
N PRO A 39 -8.50 -9.56 17.28
CA PRO A 39 -7.65 -8.92 18.29
C PRO A 39 -7.70 -9.61 19.64
N ALA A 40 -8.90 -10.02 20.10
CA ALA A 40 -9.07 -10.75 21.36
C ALA A 40 -8.42 -12.15 21.31
N GLY A 41 -8.50 -12.85 20.18
CA GLY A 41 -7.83 -14.12 19.95
C GLY A 41 -6.31 -13.98 20.02
N THR A 42 -5.75 -12.99 19.33
CA THR A 42 -4.32 -12.67 19.34
C THR A 42 -3.83 -12.34 20.75
N LEU A 43 -4.58 -11.53 21.49
CA LEU A 43 -4.26 -11.20 22.88
C LEU A 43 -4.19 -12.44 23.77
N ARG A 44 -5.13 -13.36 23.62
CA ARG A 44 -5.24 -14.58 24.43
C ARG A 44 -4.15 -15.59 24.11
N ILE A 45 -3.85 -15.79 22.82
CA ILE A 45 -2.93 -16.82 22.34
C ILE A 45 -1.48 -16.34 22.37
N ARG A 46 -1.22 -15.02 22.27
CA ARG A 46 0.11 -14.40 22.20
C ARG A 46 0.94 -14.83 20.98
N LYS A 47 0.30 -15.41 19.99
CA LYS A 47 0.88 -15.77 18.69
C LYS A 47 -0.05 -15.37 17.59
N ALA A 48 0.49 -14.82 16.50
CA ALA A 48 -0.27 -14.43 15.33
C ALA A 48 0.64 -14.35 14.10
N ASP A 49 0.08 -14.41 12.91
CA ASP A 49 0.79 -13.95 11.73
C ASP A 49 1.00 -12.42 11.77
N SER A 50 1.89 -11.91 10.93
CA SER A 50 2.24 -10.48 10.92
C SER A 50 1.01 -9.59 10.76
N ARG A 51 0.09 -9.93 9.86
CA ARG A 51 -1.12 -9.13 9.58
C ARG A 51 -2.07 -9.12 10.78
N SER A 52 -2.32 -10.27 11.39
CA SER A 52 -3.16 -10.39 12.58
C SER A 52 -2.58 -9.64 13.78
N ARG A 53 -1.24 -9.63 13.94
CA ARG A 53 -0.54 -8.82 14.95
C ARG A 53 -0.76 -7.32 14.72
N ASP A 54 -0.66 -6.86 13.47
CA ASP A 54 -0.87 -5.46 13.13
C ASP A 54 -2.33 -5.04 13.39
N ILE A 55 -3.29 -5.88 13.03
CA ILE A 55 -4.72 -5.67 13.33
C ILE A 55 -4.96 -5.58 14.85
N PHE A 56 -4.34 -6.48 15.63
CA PHE A 56 -4.40 -6.43 17.10
C PHE A 56 -3.88 -5.09 17.61
N MET A 57 -2.72 -4.65 17.15
CA MET A 57 -2.09 -3.41 17.59
C MET A 57 -2.94 -2.18 17.26
N ILE A 58 -3.49 -2.10 16.04
CA ILE A 58 -4.43 -1.04 15.65
C ILE A 58 -5.65 -1.04 16.58
N ALA A 59 -6.23 -2.21 16.88
CA ALA A 59 -7.36 -2.30 17.80
C ALA A 59 -6.99 -1.83 19.22
N ALA A 60 -5.80 -2.20 19.70
CA ALA A 60 -5.29 -1.75 21.00
C ALA A 60 -5.12 -0.22 21.04
N LEU A 61 -4.46 0.38 20.04
CA LEU A 61 -4.29 1.83 19.94
C LEU A 61 -5.63 2.56 19.97
N ARG A 62 -6.62 2.10 19.17
CA ARG A 62 -7.97 2.67 19.14
C ARG A 62 -8.70 2.55 20.48
N THR A 63 -8.50 1.45 21.21
CA THR A 63 -9.09 1.28 22.55
C THR A 63 -8.60 2.34 23.53
N PHE A 64 -7.39 2.85 23.35
CA PHE A 64 -6.82 3.94 24.14
C PHE A 64 -7.03 5.33 23.51
N GLY A 65 -7.92 5.45 22.54
CA GLY A 65 -8.28 6.72 21.91
C GLY A 65 -7.24 7.24 20.90
N ILE A 66 -6.24 6.44 20.52
CA ILE A 66 -5.23 6.84 19.53
C ILE A 66 -5.75 6.49 18.14
N PRO A 67 -5.98 7.47 17.25
CA PRO A 67 -6.36 7.21 15.88
C PRO A 67 -5.29 6.36 15.20
N SER A 68 -5.69 5.25 14.59
CA SER A 68 -4.76 4.32 13.97
C SER A 68 -5.43 3.54 12.85
N ARG A 69 -4.66 3.12 11.86
CA ARG A 69 -5.16 2.43 10.67
C ARG A 69 -4.13 1.46 10.11
N ILE A 70 -4.61 0.55 9.28
CA ILE A 70 -3.77 -0.06 8.27
C ILE A 70 -3.90 0.84 7.04
N ASP A 71 -2.81 1.44 6.61
CA ASP A 71 -2.78 2.21 5.39
C ASP A 71 -3.09 1.29 4.21
N GLN A 72 -4.13 1.60 3.46
CA GLN A 72 -4.61 0.73 2.40
C GLN A 72 -3.63 0.68 1.23
N MET A 73 -2.99 1.80 0.92
CA MET A 73 -2.04 1.88 -0.18
C MET A 73 -0.77 1.06 0.08
N THR A 74 -0.22 1.15 1.29
CA THR A 74 1.06 0.51 1.63
C THR A 74 0.92 -0.77 2.47
N GLY A 75 -0.27 -1.04 3.01
CA GLY A 75 -0.54 -2.14 3.93
C GLY A 75 0.11 -2.00 5.30
N LYS A 76 0.74 -0.85 5.59
CA LYS A 76 1.43 -0.59 6.85
C LYS A 76 0.45 -0.20 7.96
N ALA A 77 0.76 -0.62 9.17
CA ALA A 77 0.10 -0.10 10.35
C ALA A 77 0.59 1.32 10.64
N GLN A 78 -0.34 2.24 10.93
CA GLN A 78 -0.05 3.63 11.23
C GLN A 78 -0.86 4.11 12.43
N TYR A 79 -0.34 5.08 13.17
CA TYR A 79 -1.08 5.86 14.16
C TYR A 79 -0.91 7.35 13.91
N MET A 80 -1.83 8.16 14.40
CA MET A 80 -1.81 9.61 14.24
C MET A 80 -1.26 10.28 15.50
N THR A 81 -0.32 11.18 15.33
CA THR A 81 0.13 12.13 16.33
C THR A 81 0.45 13.44 15.62
N ASP A 82 0.22 14.59 16.31
CA ASP A 82 0.48 15.93 15.77
C ASP A 82 -0.10 16.15 14.35
N ASN A 83 -1.27 15.56 14.11
CA ASN A 83 -1.99 15.59 12.81
C ASN A 83 -1.24 14.90 11.65
N GLU A 84 -0.28 14.03 11.95
CA GLU A 84 0.50 13.26 10.98
C GLU A 84 0.33 11.75 11.19
N TRP A 85 0.31 10.98 10.09
CA TRP A 85 0.30 9.52 10.13
C TRP A 85 1.73 8.98 10.23
N ILE A 86 2.01 8.28 11.34
CA ILE A 86 3.33 7.69 11.63
C ILE A 86 3.28 6.18 11.38
N ASP A 87 4.20 5.68 10.57
CA ASP A 87 4.33 4.24 10.32
C ASP A 87 4.80 3.49 11.56
N ILE A 88 4.13 2.39 11.87
CA ILE A 88 4.52 1.50 12.95
C ILE A 88 5.39 0.39 12.38
N ARG A 89 6.62 0.28 12.89
CA ARG A 89 7.58 -0.76 12.51
C ARG A 89 7.84 -1.69 13.70
N LEU A 90 7.24 -2.87 13.67
CA LEU A 90 7.46 -3.85 14.73
C LEU A 90 8.76 -4.65 14.56
N GLU A 91 9.30 -4.68 13.35
CA GLU A 91 10.49 -5.46 12.99
C GLU A 91 11.81 -4.69 13.24
N SER A 92 11.77 -3.36 13.32
CA SER A 92 12.99 -2.55 13.54
C SER A 92 13.17 -2.17 15.01
N ALA A 93 14.42 -1.90 15.40
CA ALA A 93 14.77 -1.48 16.76
C ALA A 93 14.23 -0.08 17.13
N THR A 94 13.79 0.69 16.12
CA THR A 94 13.28 2.07 16.29
C THR A 94 11.84 2.11 15.78
N SER A 95 10.86 2.20 16.67
CA SER A 95 9.49 2.58 16.36
C SER A 95 9.47 4.08 16.03
N GLY A 96 8.68 4.49 15.01
CA GLY A 96 8.41 5.90 14.77
C GLY A 96 9.32 6.62 13.76
N GLN A 97 10.04 5.93 12.88
CA GLN A 97 10.66 6.60 11.74
C GLN A 97 9.61 6.91 10.67
N VAL A 98 9.46 8.19 10.34
CA VAL A 98 8.74 8.63 9.14
C VAL A 98 9.38 7.95 7.93
N SER A 99 8.58 7.30 7.09
CA SER A 99 9.09 6.75 5.84
C SER A 99 9.59 7.90 4.98
N GLU A 100 10.80 7.79 4.45
CA GLU A 100 11.26 8.71 3.42
C GLU A 100 10.28 8.65 2.26
N LYS A 101 9.88 9.80 1.76
CA LYS A 101 8.89 9.93 0.69
C LYS A 101 9.48 10.64 -0.51
N GLY A 102 9.00 10.27 -1.68
CA GLY A 102 9.19 10.99 -2.92
C GLY A 102 7.85 11.10 -3.64
N THR A 103 7.86 11.63 -4.83
CA THR A 103 6.67 11.70 -5.69
C THR A 103 6.88 10.90 -6.97
N MET A 104 5.78 10.51 -7.58
CA MET A 104 5.76 9.87 -8.89
C MET A 104 4.72 10.54 -9.78
N THR A 105 5.07 10.71 -11.05
CA THR A 105 4.13 11.03 -12.13
C THR A 105 4.13 9.90 -13.16
N MET A 106 2.99 9.65 -13.78
CA MET A 106 2.87 8.68 -14.86
C MET A 106 2.45 9.37 -16.14
N SER A 107 3.22 9.18 -17.21
CA SER A 107 2.83 9.59 -18.55
C SER A 107 2.26 8.42 -19.32
N TYR A 108 1.21 8.68 -20.11
CA TYR A 108 0.64 7.71 -21.02
C TYR A 108 0.31 8.38 -22.36
N VAL A 109 0.71 7.75 -23.44
CA VAL A 109 0.35 8.17 -24.79
C VAL A 109 -0.36 6.98 -25.44
N PRO A 110 -1.65 7.12 -25.80
CA PRO A 110 -2.37 6.06 -26.49
C PRO A 110 -1.69 5.71 -27.81
N GLY A 111 -1.49 4.41 -28.04
CA GLY A 111 -1.02 3.87 -29.30
C GLY A 111 -2.20 3.50 -30.22
N LYS A 112 -1.89 3.07 -31.42
CA LYS A 112 -2.92 2.62 -32.37
C LYS A 112 -3.56 1.33 -31.86
N GLY A 113 -4.88 1.37 -31.58
CA GLY A 113 -5.61 0.24 -31.04
C GLY A 113 -5.38 -0.05 -29.56
N THR A 114 -4.86 0.92 -28.78
CA THR A 114 -4.83 0.86 -27.31
C THR A 114 -5.93 1.73 -26.72
N LEU A 115 -6.20 1.57 -25.44
CA LEU A 115 -7.20 2.36 -24.71
C LEU A 115 -6.73 3.81 -24.57
N ASP A 116 -7.68 4.77 -24.63
CA ASP A 116 -7.38 6.18 -24.42
C ASP A 116 -6.99 6.49 -22.97
N ASN A 117 -7.58 5.81 -22.01
CA ASN A 117 -7.32 5.99 -20.59
C ASN A 117 -7.35 4.64 -19.84
N PRO A 118 -6.22 3.92 -19.78
CA PRO A 118 -6.13 2.66 -19.03
C PRO A 118 -6.47 2.86 -17.54
N GLU A 119 -7.22 1.91 -16.97
CA GLU A 119 -7.65 1.91 -15.58
C GLU A 119 -6.73 1.05 -14.72
N TYR A 120 -6.53 1.49 -13.49
CA TYR A 120 -5.80 0.72 -12.48
C TYR A 120 -6.53 -0.60 -12.18
N TYR A 121 -5.83 -1.63 -11.77
CA TYR A 121 -6.24 -3.03 -11.62
C TYR A 121 -6.64 -3.75 -12.91
N ARG A 122 -7.32 -3.10 -13.83
CA ARG A 122 -7.79 -3.72 -15.08
C ARG A 122 -6.70 -3.80 -16.15
N HIS A 123 -5.95 -2.72 -16.30
CA HIS A 123 -5.01 -2.56 -17.39
C HIS A 123 -3.57 -2.40 -16.92
N PHE A 124 -3.38 -1.86 -15.73
CA PHE A 124 -2.08 -1.79 -15.10
C PHE A 124 -2.17 -1.86 -13.58
N THR A 125 -1.04 -2.19 -12.96
CA THR A 125 -0.90 -2.24 -11.50
C THR A 125 0.47 -1.72 -11.09
N LEU A 126 0.54 -1.14 -9.89
CA LEU A 126 1.75 -0.67 -9.26
C LEU A 126 2.00 -1.49 -7.99
N SER A 127 3.19 -2.00 -7.83
CA SER A 127 3.56 -2.77 -6.63
C SER A 127 4.86 -2.26 -6.06
N LYS A 128 4.97 -2.20 -4.74
CA LYS A 128 6.23 -1.95 -4.03
C LYS A 128 6.99 -3.26 -3.87
N ILE A 129 8.30 -3.25 -4.11
CA ILE A 129 9.19 -4.39 -3.88
C ILE A 129 9.92 -4.14 -2.56
N GLN A 130 9.74 -5.04 -1.61
CA GLN A 130 10.38 -4.94 -0.31
C GLN A 130 10.77 -6.34 0.20
N GLY A 131 12.06 -6.53 0.54
CA GLY A 131 12.54 -7.81 1.06
C GLY A 131 12.28 -9.01 0.15
N GLY A 132 12.31 -8.83 -1.18
CA GLY A 132 12.01 -9.86 -2.15
C GLY A 132 10.50 -10.13 -2.37
N ASN A 133 9.63 -9.49 -1.60
CA ASN A 133 8.18 -9.60 -1.73
C ASN A 133 7.63 -8.45 -2.56
N ARG A 134 6.53 -8.73 -3.28
CA ARG A 134 5.78 -7.75 -4.05
C ARG A 134 4.49 -7.42 -3.32
N GLN A 135 4.31 -6.17 -2.95
CA GLN A 135 3.09 -5.65 -2.36
C GLN A 135 2.36 -4.77 -3.38
N LEU A 136 1.18 -5.19 -3.80
CA LEU A 136 0.31 -4.38 -4.66
C LEU A 136 -0.15 -3.15 -3.87
N LEU A 137 -0.10 -1.98 -4.51
CA LEU A 137 -0.68 -0.76 -3.95
C LEU A 137 -2.19 -0.78 -4.16
N ASP A 138 -2.93 -0.38 -3.13
CA ASP A 138 -4.39 -0.31 -3.16
C ASP A 138 -4.84 1.16 -3.15
N PHE A 139 -5.56 1.57 -4.20
CA PHE A 139 -6.08 2.93 -4.37
C PHE A 139 -7.61 3.00 -4.19
N GLU A 140 -8.29 1.88 -3.90
CA GLU A 140 -9.76 1.85 -3.87
C GLU A 140 -10.40 2.37 -2.57
N GLY A 141 -9.66 2.45 -1.49
CA GLY A 141 -10.30 2.62 -0.19
C GLY A 141 -9.72 3.65 0.76
N GLY A 142 -8.90 4.58 0.33
CA GLY A 142 -8.24 5.53 1.24
C GLY A 142 -8.79 6.95 1.18
N ASP A 143 -9.09 7.53 2.34
CA ASP A 143 -9.32 8.99 2.50
C ASP A 143 -8.11 9.84 2.07
N ALA A 144 -6.98 9.21 1.77
CA ALA A 144 -5.70 9.84 1.52
C ALA A 144 -5.23 9.75 0.07
N THR A 145 -5.99 9.15 -0.83
CA THR A 145 -5.61 9.12 -2.23
C THR A 145 -6.34 10.22 -2.99
N GLU A 146 -5.59 11.23 -3.38
CA GLU A 146 -6.02 12.22 -4.37
C GLU A 146 -6.49 11.57 -5.69
N LEU A 147 -6.24 10.27 -5.86
CA LEU A 147 -6.55 9.49 -7.06
C LEU A 147 -7.98 8.92 -7.07
N GLY A 148 -8.59 8.67 -5.90
CA GLY A 148 -9.98 8.20 -5.78
C GLY A 148 -10.25 6.80 -6.37
N ALA A 149 -11.52 6.41 -6.39
CA ALA A 149 -11.99 5.11 -6.89
C ALA A 149 -11.78 4.92 -8.41
N ASP A 150 -11.63 6.01 -9.17
CA ASP A 150 -11.44 6.01 -10.62
C ASP A 150 -9.96 6.14 -11.01
N ALA A 151 -9.07 5.49 -10.29
CA ALA A 151 -7.64 5.52 -10.58
C ALA A 151 -7.36 5.04 -12.01
N SER A 152 -6.84 5.93 -12.85
CA SER A 152 -6.58 5.71 -14.27
C SER A 152 -5.27 6.36 -14.69
N ALA A 153 -4.77 6.07 -15.88
CA ALA A 153 -3.55 6.68 -16.39
C ALA A 153 -3.59 8.21 -16.32
N LYS A 154 -4.76 8.83 -16.56
CA LYS A 154 -4.94 10.27 -16.47
C LYS A 154 -4.82 10.79 -15.04
N SER A 155 -5.36 10.11 -14.05
CA SER A 155 -5.24 10.53 -12.63
C SER A 155 -3.81 10.41 -12.12
N PHE A 156 -3.04 9.46 -12.61
CA PHE A 156 -1.62 9.32 -12.27
C PHE A 156 -0.70 10.33 -12.98
N SER A 157 -1.22 11.18 -13.87
CA SER A 157 -0.43 12.25 -14.50
C SER A 157 -0.11 13.41 -13.54
N THR A 158 -0.84 13.52 -12.44
CA THR A 158 -0.54 14.46 -11.35
C THR A 158 0.45 13.81 -10.38
N PRO A 159 1.48 14.53 -9.88
CA PRO A 159 2.40 13.99 -8.90
C PRO A 159 1.68 13.50 -7.65
N PHE A 160 1.92 12.27 -7.23
CA PHE A 160 1.41 11.71 -5.99
C PHE A 160 2.53 11.12 -5.13
N THR A 161 2.34 11.15 -3.83
CA THR A 161 3.36 10.79 -2.86
C THR A 161 3.43 9.29 -2.67
N LEU A 162 4.65 8.75 -2.73
CA LEU A 162 4.97 7.35 -2.42
C LEU A 162 6.11 7.30 -1.41
N ASP A 163 6.22 6.20 -0.69
CA ASP A 163 7.45 5.91 0.07
C ASP A 163 8.64 5.74 -0.88
N ALA A 164 9.79 6.21 -0.50
CA ALA A 164 11.02 5.91 -1.22
C ALA A 164 11.26 4.39 -1.29
N GLY A 165 11.72 3.91 -2.42
CA GLY A 165 11.96 2.48 -2.64
C GLY A 165 11.79 2.03 -4.08
N THR A 166 11.88 0.72 -4.28
CA THR A 166 11.74 0.11 -5.61
C THR A 166 10.30 -0.30 -5.87
N TYR A 167 9.83 -0.01 -7.07
CA TYR A 167 8.48 -0.30 -7.53
C TYR A 167 8.49 -1.11 -8.82
N LEU A 168 7.41 -1.82 -9.06
CA LEU A 168 7.13 -2.57 -10.28
C LEU A 168 5.82 -2.06 -10.88
N LEU A 169 5.88 -1.49 -12.07
CA LEU A 169 4.73 -1.20 -12.91
C LEU A 169 4.49 -2.39 -13.84
N THR A 170 3.30 -2.97 -13.77
CA THR A 170 2.87 -4.03 -14.67
C THR A 170 1.70 -3.52 -15.51
N SER A 171 1.77 -3.62 -16.82
CA SER A 171 0.66 -3.32 -17.73
C SER A 171 0.31 -4.53 -18.56
N GLY A 172 -0.95 -4.63 -18.99
CA GLY A 172 -1.42 -5.75 -19.78
C GLY A 172 -2.50 -5.35 -20.78
N THR A 173 -2.35 -5.81 -22.03
CA THR A 173 -3.37 -5.71 -23.08
C THR A 173 -3.92 -7.10 -23.37
N ARG A 174 -5.22 -7.30 -23.19
CA ARG A 174 -5.89 -8.56 -23.51
C ARG A 174 -6.30 -8.56 -24.98
N LEU A 175 -5.94 -9.60 -25.70
CA LEU A 175 -6.30 -9.83 -27.09
C LEU A 175 -7.61 -10.60 -27.22
N ALA A 176 -8.28 -10.51 -28.36
CA ALA A 176 -9.49 -11.28 -28.67
C ALA A 176 -9.28 -12.81 -28.55
N SER A 177 -8.06 -13.27 -28.82
CA SER A 177 -7.63 -14.68 -28.63
C SER A 177 -7.56 -15.12 -27.15
N GLY A 178 -7.77 -14.21 -26.17
CA GLY A 178 -7.60 -14.45 -24.75
C GLY A 178 -6.17 -14.33 -24.24
N LYS A 179 -5.17 -14.17 -25.11
CA LYS A 179 -3.78 -13.91 -24.72
C LYS A 179 -3.64 -12.52 -24.09
N VAL A 180 -2.66 -12.35 -23.20
CA VAL A 180 -2.31 -11.07 -22.61
C VAL A 180 -0.90 -10.67 -22.98
N LEU A 181 -0.75 -9.48 -23.55
CA LEU A 181 0.55 -8.86 -23.81
C LEU A 181 0.96 -8.06 -22.56
N ALA A 182 1.73 -8.67 -21.68
CA ALA A 182 2.20 -8.02 -20.48
C ALA A 182 3.52 -7.25 -20.70
N ARG A 183 3.69 -6.15 -19.98
CA ARG A 183 4.95 -5.41 -19.80
C ARG A 183 5.19 -5.18 -18.32
N MET A 184 6.42 -5.37 -17.88
CA MET A 184 6.85 -5.12 -16.51
C MET A 184 8.06 -4.19 -16.53
N VAL A 185 8.03 -3.14 -15.71
CA VAL A 185 9.11 -2.15 -15.58
C VAL A 185 9.35 -1.88 -14.12
N THR A 186 10.58 -2.00 -13.67
CA THR A 186 10.99 -1.58 -12.32
C THR A 186 11.55 -0.17 -12.36
N PHE A 187 11.26 0.62 -11.33
CA PHE A 187 11.79 1.97 -11.14
C PHE A 187 12.00 2.25 -9.64
N VAL A 188 12.71 3.32 -9.34
CA VAL A 188 13.00 3.71 -7.96
C VAL A 188 12.39 5.09 -7.70
N VAL A 189 11.66 5.19 -6.60
CA VAL A 189 11.23 6.48 -6.03
C VAL A 189 12.26 6.89 -5.00
N GLU A 190 12.94 8.02 -5.26
CA GLU A 190 13.93 8.58 -4.36
C GLU A 190 13.30 9.60 -3.42
N LYS A 191 13.90 9.74 -2.23
CA LYS A 191 13.51 10.74 -1.25
C LYS A 191 13.53 12.15 -1.85
N ASP A 192 12.46 12.92 -1.58
CA ASP A 192 12.31 14.33 -1.95
C ASP A 192 12.47 14.62 -3.46
N LYS A 193 12.33 13.57 -4.32
CA LYS A 193 12.38 13.70 -5.77
C LYS A 193 11.10 13.22 -6.43
N ASN A 194 10.83 13.76 -7.63
CA ASN A 194 9.82 13.22 -8.51
C ASN A 194 10.42 12.18 -9.46
N THR A 195 9.72 11.07 -9.65
CA THR A 195 10.09 10.03 -10.62
C THR A 195 9.03 9.98 -11.71
N ASP A 196 9.43 10.26 -12.94
CA ASP A 196 8.53 10.17 -14.10
C ASP A 196 8.59 8.76 -14.68
N VAL A 197 7.42 8.12 -14.80
CA VAL A 197 7.29 6.75 -15.29
C VAL A 197 6.35 6.71 -16.49
N GLN A 198 6.79 6.08 -17.56
CA GLN A 198 5.95 5.91 -18.75
C GLN A 198 5.15 4.60 -18.67
N LEU A 199 3.82 4.70 -18.64
CA LEU A 199 2.94 3.58 -18.89
C LEU A 199 2.92 3.26 -20.37
N VAL A 200 3.25 2.03 -20.73
CA VAL A 200 3.20 1.56 -22.11
C VAL A 200 2.27 0.36 -22.19
N MET A 201 1.22 0.50 -22.97
CA MET A 201 0.35 -0.61 -23.36
C MET A 201 0.91 -1.24 -24.65
N ARG A 202 1.14 -2.54 -24.64
CA ARG A 202 1.69 -3.22 -25.83
C ARG A 202 0.62 -3.30 -26.94
N GLU A 203 0.98 -2.85 -28.11
CA GLU A 203 0.14 -2.95 -29.30
C GLU A 203 0.19 -4.35 -29.89
N SER A 204 -0.89 -4.75 -30.57
CA SER A 204 -0.98 -5.98 -31.35
C SER A 204 -1.64 -5.67 -32.70
N LYS A 205 -1.31 -6.48 -33.69
CA LYS A 205 -2.05 -6.52 -34.98
C LYS A 205 -3.35 -7.33 -34.86
N GLU A 206 -3.50 -8.12 -33.81
CA GLU A 206 -4.74 -8.84 -33.51
C GLU A 206 -5.76 -7.87 -32.91
N GLU A 207 -7.05 -8.13 -33.12
CA GLU A 207 -8.10 -7.34 -32.49
C GLU A 207 -8.00 -7.40 -30.96
N ILE A 208 -8.16 -6.23 -30.33
CA ILE A 208 -8.16 -6.10 -28.88
C ILE A 208 -9.58 -6.37 -28.39
N SER A 209 -9.75 -7.32 -27.49
CA SER A 209 -11.02 -7.52 -26.79
C SER A 209 -11.16 -6.48 -25.71
N VAL A 210 -12.06 -5.50 -25.92
CA VAL A 210 -12.48 -4.58 -24.87
C VAL A 210 -13.52 -5.30 -24.01
N ILE A 211 -13.12 -5.69 -22.79
CA ILE A 211 -14.07 -6.17 -21.80
C ILE A 211 -14.57 -4.92 -21.08
N GLY A 212 -15.83 -4.58 -21.34
CA GLY A 212 -16.57 -3.51 -20.65
C GLY A 212 -16.91 -3.89 -19.20
#